data_976e1edb8c181a39d21438a18bce6441
#
_entry.id   976e1edb8c181a39d21438a18bce6441
#
_cell.length_a   1.000
_cell.length_b   1.000
_cell.length_c   1.000
_cell.angle_alpha   90.00
_cell.angle_beta   90.00
_cell.angle_gamma   90.00
#
_symmetry.space_group_name_H-M   'P 1'
#
loop_
_entity.id
_entity.type
_entity.pdbx_description
1 polymer ?
#
loop_
_entity_poly.entity_id
_entity_poly.type
_entity_poly.pdbx_seq_one_letter_code
_entity_poly.pdbx_strand_id
1 'polypeptide(L)'
;ELYSQEKDLDAESNLSKYKVELLDEDEFSHYESSTEYSTFIQSYYNLYVYEAMRLGLEFKGFNTIDHVIMIHHLATFIGKQMTSKHVEIDLGKVSAASMGHDIGKFGCIGDEVSRVPYLHYYYTDKWFKDNAMPMIGHIATNHSVWDIELENLPIESLVLIYSDFRVKNDAKGKMNIFSLDESFDVILEKLDNVDEQKTIRYKRAYGKLKDFENYLLSLNIDILDESKPKISAKPKPYALLFDQEITDNLKFYSISKNITIMH
;
A
#
# COMPACT_ATOMS: atom_id res chain seq x y z
N GLU A 1 0.76 13.63 -27.09
CA GLU A 1 1.14 12.19 -27.21
C GLU A 1 0.99 11.47 -25.87
N LEU A 2 1.61 11.94 -24.78
CA LEU A 2 1.43 11.37 -23.43
C LEU A 2 -0.03 11.33 -23.00
N TYR A 3 -0.77 12.42 -23.25
CA TYR A 3 -2.19 12.52 -22.91
C TYR A 3 -3.08 11.51 -23.65
N SER A 4 -2.76 11.19 -24.91
CA SER A 4 -3.49 10.20 -25.68
C SER A 4 -3.15 8.78 -25.24
N GLN A 5 -1.89 8.52 -24.90
CA GLN A 5 -1.45 7.22 -24.38
C GLN A 5 -2.07 6.90 -23.03
N GLU A 6 -2.21 7.91 -22.15
CA GLU A 6 -2.88 7.74 -20.87
C GLU A 6 -4.36 7.44 -20.97
N LYS A 7 -5.04 8.06 -21.94
CA LYS A 7 -6.46 7.80 -22.19
C LYS A 7 -6.72 6.35 -22.62
N ASP A 8 -5.77 5.78 -23.34
CA ASP A 8 -5.83 4.38 -23.77
C ASP A 8 -5.45 3.43 -22.62
N LEU A 9 -4.50 3.82 -21.77
CA LEU A 9 -4.12 3.08 -20.55
C LEU A 9 -5.26 3.04 -19.52
N ASP A 10 -5.96 4.15 -19.31
CA ASP A 10 -7.12 4.21 -18.44
C ASP A 10 -8.28 3.33 -18.96
N ALA A 11 -8.36 3.08 -20.24
CA ALA A 11 -9.34 2.19 -20.84
C ALA A 11 -9.00 0.70 -20.64
N GLU A 12 -7.72 0.36 -20.61
CA GLU A 12 -7.22 -1.01 -20.47
C GLU A 12 -6.85 -1.36 -19.02
N SER A 13 -6.42 -0.37 -18.22
CA SER A 13 -6.01 -0.61 -16.83
C SER A 13 -7.20 -0.76 -15.88
N ASN A 14 -7.10 -1.72 -14.97
CA ASN A 14 -8.02 -1.84 -13.85
C ASN A 14 -7.90 -0.68 -12.84
N LEU A 15 -6.95 0.23 -13.02
CA LEU A 15 -6.64 1.36 -12.15
C LEU A 15 -7.81 2.34 -12.01
N SER A 16 -8.64 2.47 -13.07
CA SER A 16 -9.84 3.31 -13.02
C SER A 16 -10.96 2.75 -12.11
N LYS A 17 -10.77 1.55 -11.56
CA LYS A 17 -11.81 0.86 -10.79
C LYS A 17 -11.85 1.21 -9.31
N TYR A 18 -10.77 1.78 -8.79
CA TYR A 18 -10.63 2.01 -7.35
C TYR A 18 -10.40 3.48 -7.04
N LYS A 19 -11.28 4.05 -6.25
CA LYS A 19 -11.06 5.36 -5.63
C LYS A 19 -10.25 5.17 -4.37
N VAL A 20 -9.20 5.95 -4.25
CA VAL A 20 -8.59 6.19 -2.96
C VAL A 20 -9.51 7.13 -2.19
N GLU A 21 -10.27 6.60 -1.27
CA GLU A 21 -11.04 7.38 -0.31
C GLU A 21 -10.13 7.67 0.88
N LEU A 22 -9.43 8.81 0.83
CA LEU A 22 -8.70 9.30 1.99
C LEU A 22 -9.69 9.68 3.09
N LEU A 23 -9.21 9.70 4.34
CA LEU A 23 -10.02 10.08 5.49
C LEU A 23 -10.42 11.56 5.40
N ASP A 24 -11.65 11.85 5.80
CA ASP A 24 -12.11 13.21 6.01
C ASP A 24 -11.49 13.82 7.28
N GLU A 25 -11.44 15.14 7.41
CA GLU A 25 -10.75 15.84 8.48
C GLU A 25 -11.24 15.43 9.89
N ASP A 26 -12.51 15.19 10.05
CA ASP A 26 -13.09 14.71 11.31
C ASP A 26 -12.72 13.28 11.67
N GLU A 27 -12.33 12.46 10.68
CA GLU A 27 -11.89 11.09 10.88
C GLU A 27 -10.44 10.98 11.39
N PHE A 28 -9.60 12.00 11.16
CA PHE A 28 -8.19 11.90 11.55
C PHE A 28 -7.65 13.04 12.41
N SER A 29 -8.30 14.20 12.47
CA SER A 29 -7.76 15.42 13.12
C SER A 29 -7.49 15.28 14.62
N HIS A 30 -8.13 14.33 15.27
CA HIS A 30 -8.02 14.08 16.71
C HIS A 30 -6.89 13.08 17.09
N TYR A 31 -6.23 12.47 16.12
CA TYR A 31 -5.12 11.53 16.37
C TYR A 31 -3.77 12.23 16.46
N GLU A 32 -2.83 11.57 17.13
CA GLU A 32 -1.44 12.02 17.24
C GLU A 32 -0.79 12.20 15.87
N SER A 33 -1.13 11.34 14.91
CA SER A 33 -0.60 11.37 13.54
C SER A 33 -1.22 12.41 12.62
N SER A 34 -2.17 13.24 13.09
CA SER A 34 -2.94 14.16 12.24
C SER A 34 -2.09 15.08 11.36
N THR A 35 -1.00 15.62 11.91
CA THR A 35 -0.06 16.47 11.17
C THR A 35 0.70 15.68 10.11
N GLU A 36 1.17 14.47 10.44
CA GLU A 36 1.86 13.60 9.49
C GLU A 36 0.91 13.12 8.39
N TYR A 37 -0.35 12.82 8.77
CA TYR A 37 -1.35 12.40 7.80
C TYR A 37 -1.68 13.53 6.81
N SER A 38 -1.83 14.76 7.29
CA SER A 38 -2.00 15.93 6.42
C SER A 38 -0.80 16.11 5.48
N THR A 39 0.41 15.93 5.99
CA THR A 39 1.64 15.96 5.21
C THR A 39 1.67 14.83 4.17
N PHE A 40 1.21 13.63 4.54
CA PHE A 40 1.10 12.49 3.62
C PHE A 40 0.16 12.80 2.46
N ILE A 41 -1.04 13.34 2.74
CA ILE A 41 -2.00 13.73 1.70
C ILE A 41 -1.37 14.72 0.72
N GLN A 42 -0.71 15.75 1.23
CA GLN A 42 -0.01 16.73 0.40
C GLN A 42 1.12 16.09 -0.42
N SER A 43 1.96 15.29 0.23
CA SER A 43 3.08 14.62 -0.45
C SER A 43 2.58 13.61 -1.49
N TYR A 44 1.49 12.90 -1.18
CA TYR A 44 0.92 11.91 -2.06
C TYR A 44 0.36 12.52 -3.34
N TYR A 45 -0.37 13.64 -3.24
CA TYR A 45 -0.95 14.30 -4.40
C TYR A 45 -0.06 15.38 -5.01
N ASN A 46 0.52 16.26 -4.20
CA ASN A 46 1.28 17.39 -4.69
C ASN A 46 2.68 17.02 -5.18
N LEU A 47 3.27 15.97 -4.61
CA LEU A 47 4.53 15.40 -5.11
C LEU A 47 4.31 14.25 -6.11
N TYR A 48 3.08 14.09 -6.56
CA TYR A 48 2.71 13.12 -7.61
C TYR A 48 3.17 11.68 -7.33
N VAL A 49 3.24 11.30 -6.07
CA VAL A 49 3.63 9.93 -5.67
C VAL A 49 2.66 8.92 -6.25
N TYR A 50 1.37 9.24 -6.24
CA TYR A 50 0.35 8.42 -6.87
C TYR A 50 0.63 8.21 -8.36
N GLU A 51 0.90 9.30 -9.09
CA GLU A 51 1.19 9.27 -10.53
C GLU A 51 2.51 8.54 -10.81
N ALA A 52 3.51 8.74 -9.96
CA ALA A 52 4.79 8.03 -10.10
C ALA A 52 4.64 6.51 -9.88
N MET A 53 3.80 6.08 -8.95
CA MET A 53 3.48 4.66 -8.77
C MET A 53 2.73 4.10 -9.98
N ARG A 54 1.81 4.85 -10.54
CA ARG A 54 1.06 4.47 -11.73
C ARG A 54 1.96 4.34 -12.94
N LEU A 55 2.79 5.35 -13.20
CA LEU A 55 3.78 5.31 -14.28
C LEU A 55 4.83 4.21 -14.05
N GLY A 56 5.15 3.90 -12.80
CA GLY A 56 6.06 2.82 -12.44
C GLY A 56 5.61 1.45 -12.93
N LEU A 57 4.31 1.22 -13.10
CA LEU A 57 3.76 0.00 -13.68
C LEU A 57 4.27 -0.20 -15.12
N GLU A 58 4.25 0.86 -15.92
CA GLU A 58 4.73 0.80 -17.30
C GLU A 58 6.23 0.58 -17.42
N PHE A 59 7.00 1.29 -16.60
CA PHE A 59 8.46 1.32 -16.75
C PHE A 59 9.18 0.20 -15.98
N LYS A 60 8.58 -0.29 -14.90
CA LYS A 60 9.21 -1.29 -14.01
C LYS A 60 8.41 -2.58 -13.84
N GLY A 61 7.20 -2.64 -14.38
CA GLY A 61 6.34 -3.81 -14.28
C GLY A 61 5.78 -4.10 -12.88
N PHE A 62 5.87 -3.14 -11.94
CA PHE A 62 5.31 -3.30 -10.60
C PHE A 62 3.90 -2.71 -10.55
N ASN A 63 2.88 -3.56 -10.49
CA ASN A 63 1.51 -3.11 -10.21
C ASN A 63 1.35 -2.74 -8.73
N THR A 64 2.08 -1.73 -8.28
CA THR A 64 2.07 -1.29 -6.90
C THR A 64 0.79 -0.53 -6.58
N ILE A 65 0.26 0.24 -7.53
CA ILE A 65 -0.90 1.11 -7.26
C ILE A 65 -2.19 0.32 -6.99
N ASP A 66 -2.52 -0.69 -7.79
CA ASP A 66 -3.69 -1.53 -7.53
C ASP A 66 -3.56 -2.25 -6.18
N HIS A 67 -2.35 -2.70 -5.86
CA HIS A 67 -2.04 -3.38 -4.62
C HIS A 67 -2.28 -2.47 -3.41
N VAL A 68 -1.66 -1.29 -3.38
CA VAL A 68 -1.79 -0.37 -2.23
C VAL A 68 -3.21 0.18 -2.08
N ILE A 69 -3.93 0.41 -3.18
CA ILE A 69 -5.33 0.87 -3.14
C ILE A 69 -6.23 -0.18 -2.48
N MET A 70 -6.07 -1.45 -2.84
CA MET A 70 -6.89 -2.51 -2.27
C MET A 70 -6.53 -2.80 -0.82
N ILE A 71 -5.25 -2.72 -0.47
CA ILE A 71 -4.82 -2.82 0.93
C ILE A 71 -5.37 -1.66 1.74
N HIS A 72 -5.26 -0.44 1.25
CA HIS A 72 -5.83 0.74 1.91
C HIS A 72 -7.33 0.59 2.14
N HIS A 73 -8.08 0.14 1.11
CA HIS A 73 -9.51 -0.09 1.23
C HIS A 73 -9.82 -1.10 2.34
N LEU A 74 -9.18 -2.26 2.34
CA LEU A 74 -9.41 -3.29 3.36
C LEU A 74 -8.96 -2.83 4.75
N ALA A 75 -7.79 -2.22 4.86
CA ALA A 75 -7.25 -1.75 6.14
C ALA A 75 -8.10 -0.65 6.76
N THR A 76 -8.55 0.33 5.98
CA THR A 76 -9.44 1.40 6.47
C THR A 76 -10.83 0.88 6.79
N PHE A 77 -11.36 -0.06 6.03
CA PHE A 77 -12.63 -0.74 6.33
C PHE A 77 -12.59 -1.45 7.70
N ILE A 78 -11.53 -2.19 7.97
CA ILE A 78 -11.33 -2.85 9.27
C ILE A 78 -11.10 -1.79 10.36
N GLY A 79 -10.21 -0.84 10.14
CA GLY A 79 -9.85 0.19 11.12
C GLY A 79 -11.05 1.04 11.56
N LYS A 80 -11.91 1.46 10.64
CA LYS A 80 -13.15 2.21 10.95
C LYS A 80 -14.11 1.39 11.82
N GLN A 81 -14.24 0.11 11.58
CA GLN A 81 -15.03 -0.77 12.42
C GLN A 81 -14.40 -0.93 13.82
N MET A 82 -13.07 -1.09 13.90
CA MET A 82 -12.35 -1.16 15.18
C MET A 82 -12.60 0.09 16.01
N THR A 83 -12.50 1.28 15.42
CA THR A 83 -12.84 2.56 16.09
C THR A 83 -14.28 2.55 16.59
N SER A 84 -15.25 2.06 15.80
CA SER A 84 -16.66 1.96 16.22
C SER A 84 -16.88 1.00 17.40
N LYS A 85 -15.95 0.08 17.63
CA LYS A 85 -15.92 -0.86 18.76
C LYS A 85 -15.05 -0.36 19.93
N HIS A 86 -14.65 0.91 19.90
CA HIS A 86 -13.80 1.55 20.91
C HIS A 86 -12.41 0.89 21.06
N VAL A 87 -11.91 0.27 20.02
CA VAL A 87 -10.52 -0.13 19.96
C VAL A 87 -9.67 1.11 19.69
N GLU A 88 -8.65 1.32 20.50
CA GLU A 88 -7.71 2.42 20.31
C GLU A 88 -6.84 2.11 19.07
N ILE A 89 -7.07 2.85 17.98
CA ILE A 89 -6.37 2.71 16.71
C ILE A 89 -6.33 4.07 16.01
N ASP A 90 -5.18 4.44 15.49
CA ASP A 90 -4.97 5.69 14.74
C ASP A 90 -5.24 5.45 13.24
N LEU A 91 -6.40 5.91 12.78
CA LEU A 91 -6.81 5.74 11.38
C LEU A 91 -5.91 6.50 10.39
N GLY A 92 -5.32 7.62 10.80
CA GLY A 92 -4.35 8.35 9.97
C GLY A 92 -3.12 7.49 9.66
N LYS A 93 -2.59 6.80 10.69
CA LYS A 93 -1.49 5.84 10.51
C LYS A 93 -1.89 4.67 9.61
N VAL A 94 -3.07 4.08 9.85
CA VAL A 94 -3.57 2.96 9.01
C VAL A 94 -3.70 3.38 7.56
N SER A 95 -4.35 4.49 7.29
CA SER A 95 -4.61 4.97 5.93
C SER A 95 -3.31 5.29 5.18
N ALA A 96 -2.47 6.16 5.73
CA ALA A 96 -1.25 6.58 5.06
C ALA A 96 -0.22 5.45 4.93
N ALA A 97 -0.06 4.62 5.97
CA ALA A 97 0.84 3.49 5.89
C ALA A 97 0.40 2.48 4.84
N SER A 98 -0.89 2.17 4.74
CA SER A 98 -1.42 1.25 3.73
C SER A 98 -1.19 1.75 2.31
N MET A 99 -1.34 3.06 2.08
CA MET A 99 -1.07 3.66 0.77
C MET A 99 0.42 3.75 0.43
N GLY A 100 1.27 3.88 1.44
CA GLY A 100 2.70 4.18 1.24
C GLY A 100 3.66 3.04 1.57
N HIS A 101 3.21 1.88 2.09
CA HIS A 101 4.11 0.83 2.57
C HIS A 101 5.08 0.31 1.50
N ASP A 102 4.67 0.32 0.27
CA ASP A 102 5.42 -0.18 -0.89
C ASP A 102 6.15 0.90 -1.69
N ILE A 103 6.12 2.16 -1.26
CA ILE A 103 6.76 3.26 -2.00
C ILE A 103 8.25 3.03 -2.21
N GLY A 104 8.89 2.35 -1.29
CA GLY A 104 10.30 2.00 -1.37
C GLY A 104 10.69 1.09 -2.54
N LYS A 105 9.73 0.42 -3.21
CA LYS A 105 10.00 -0.34 -4.44
C LYS A 105 10.60 0.55 -5.54
N PHE A 106 10.21 1.81 -5.58
CA PHE A 106 10.74 2.80 -6.53
C PHE A 106 12.11 3.35 -6.12
N GLY A 107 12.54 3.10 -4.89
CA GLY A 107 13.86 3.46 -4.38
C GLY A 107 15.00 2.55 -4.84
N CYS A 108 14.69 1.31 -5.17
CA CYS A 108 15.67 0.33 -5.62
C CYS A 108 16.12 0.62 -7.06
N ILE A 109 17.41 0.79 -7.28
CA ILE A 109 17.99 1.19 -8.57
C ILE A 109 19.16 0.27 -8.97
N GLY A 110 19.44 0.21 -10.26
CA GLY A 110 20.56 -0.59 -10.78
C GLY A 110 20.49 -2.05 -10.33
N ASP A 111 21.56 -2.54 -9.73
CA ASP A 111 21.69 -3.92 -9.24
C ASP A 111 20.74 -4.25 -8.08
N GLU A 112 20.21 -3.22 -7.41
CA GLU A 112 19.24 -3.39 -6.31
C GLU A 112 17.88 -3.85 -6.79
N VAL A 113 17.54 -3.68 -8.07
CA VAL A 113 16.23 -4.08 -8.63
C VAL A 113 15.96 -5.57 -8.39
N SER A 114 16.99 -6.42 -8.47
CA SER A 114 16.88 -7.85 -8.16
C SER A 114 16.62 -8.14 -6.68
N ARG A 115 16.84 -7.15 -5.81
CA ARG A 115 16.70 -7.25 -4.34
C ARG A 115 15.53 -6.45 -3.78
N VAL A 116 14.63 -5.95 -4.63
CA VAL A 116 13.43 -5.19 -4.22
C VAL A 116 12.67 -5.85 -3.06
N PRO A 117 12.43 -7.18 -3.04
CA PRO A 117 11.72 -7.83 -1.93
C PRO A 117 12.36 -7.62 -0.54
N TYR A 118 13.64 -7.28 -0.50
CA TYR A 118 14.38 -7.08 0.75
C TYR A 118 14.73 -5.62 1.04
N LEU A 119 14.93 -4.82 -0.02
CA LEU A 119 15.44 -3.46 0.12
C LEU A 119 14.34 -2.40 0.14
N HIS A 120 13.15 -2.70 -0.37
CA HIS A 120 12.08 -1.70 -0.41
C HIS A 120 11.68 -1.18 0.98
N TYR A 121 11.80 -1.99 2.02
CA TYR A 121 11.54 -1.57 3.41
C TYR A 121 12.45 -0.41 3.84
N TYR A 122 13.75 -0.52 3.54
CA TYR A 122 14.71 0.55 3.82
C TYR A 122 14.34 1.84 3.10
N TYR A 123 13.99 1.75 1.82
CA TYR A 123 13.61 2.93 1.04
C TYR A 123 12.24 3.48 1.43
N THR A 124 11.32 2.64 1.91
CA THR A 124 10.05 3.07 2.50
C THR A 124 10.31 3.90 3.75
N ASP A 125 11.07 3.38 4.71
CA ASP A 125 11.46 4.09 5.93
C ASP A 125 12.14 5.42 5.62
N LYS A 126 13.11 5.39 4.69
CA LYS A 126 13.82 6.59 4.26
C LYS A 126 12.87 7.63 3.66
N TRP A 127 11.94 7.23 2.80
CA TRP A 127 11.00 8.16 2.17
C TRP A 127 10.13 8.86 3.21
N PHE A 128 9.56 8.13 4.14
CA PHE A 128 8.72 8.70 5.19
C PHE A 128 9.52 9.67 6.10
N LYS A 129 10.72 9.30 6.49
CA LYS A 129 11.61 10.17 7.28
C LYS A 129 12.02 11.44 6.56
N ASP A 130 12.40 11.33 5.29
CA ASP A 130 12.80 12.46 4.46
C ASP A 130 11.63 13.46 4.25
N ASN A 131 10.40 13.00 4.38
CA ASN A 131 9.19 13.82 4.25
C ASN A 131 8.54 14.16 5.61
N ALA A 132 9.27 14.05 6.71
CA ALA A 132 8.83 14.37 8.08
C ALA A 132 7.57 13.60 8.56
N MET A 133 7.49 12.32 8.21
CA MET A 133 6.40 11.42 8.61
C MET A 133 6.92 10.15 9.32
N PRO A 134 7.70 10.27 10.40
CA PRO A 134 8.34 9.10 11.02
C PRO A 134 7.37 8.15 11.72
N MET A 135 6.27 8.64 12.30
CA MET A 135 5.26 7.77 12.96
C MET A 135 4.55 6.88 11.94
N ILE A 136 4.09 7.47 10.83
CA ILE A 136 3.47 6.72 9.74
C ILE A 136 4.49 5.77 9.10
N GLY A 137 5.71 6.24 8.89
CA GLY A 137 6.82 5.46 8.36
C GLY A 137 7.12 4.22 9.19
N HIS A 138 7.06 4.35 10.52
CA HIS A 138 7.23 3.22 11.43
C HIS A 138 6.17 2.13 11.18
N ILE A 139 4.90 2.50 11.06
CA ILE A 139 3.82 1.54 10.75
C ILE A 139 4.02 0.91 9.37
N ALA A 140 4.30 1.73 8.36
CA ALA A 140 4.52 1.27 7.00
C ALA A 140 5.69 0.27 6.90
N THR A 141 6.78 0.53 7.60
CA THR A 141 7.98 -0.33 7.55
C THR A 141 7.80 -1.64 8.32
N ASN A 142 6.93 -1.68 9.32
CA ASN A 142 6.67 -2.88 10.12
C ASN A 142 6.09 -4.05 9.31
N HIS A 143 5.59 -3.83 8.10
CA HIS A 143 5.17 -4.94 7.24
C HIS A 143 6.33 -5.87 6.85
N SER A 144 7.59 -5.47 7.12
CA SER A 144 8.79 -6.30 6.94
C SER A 144 8.96 -7.38 8.02
N VAL A 145 8.35 -7.21 9.19
CA VAL A 145 8.58 -8.08 10.37
C VAL A 145 7.46 -9.09 10.61
N TRP A 146 6.61 -9.29 9.61
CA TRP A 146 5.43 -10.15 9.67
C TRP A 146 5.70 -11.59 10.11
N ASP A 147 6.91 -12.10 9.97
CA ASP A 147 7.26 -13.46 10.30
C ASP A 147 7.91 -13.63 11.70
N ILE A 148 8.12 -12.56 12.47
CA ILE A 148 8.92 -12.60 13.69
C ILE A 148 8.09 -12.27 14.93
N GLU A 149 7.65 -11.04 15.12
CA GLU A 149 7.13 -10.53 16.38
C GLU A 149 5.78 -9.80 16.22
N LEU A 150 4.81 -10.44 15.55
CA LEU A 150 3.52 -9.80 15.29
C LEU A 150 2.81 -9.34 16.57
N GLU A 151 2.95 -10.08 17.66
CA GLU A 151 2.33 -9.76 18.97
C GLU A 151 2.87 -8.49 19.62
N ASN A 152 4.05 -8.02 19.21
CA ASN A 152 4.69 -6.81 19.75
C ASN A 152 4.51 -5.59 18.83
N LEU A 153 3.78 -5.74 17.74
CA LEU A 153 3.55 -4.64 16.81
C LEU A 153 2.36 -3.78 17.25
N PRO A 154 2.38 -2.48 16.92
CA PRO A 154 1.20 -1.63 17.00
C PRO A 154 0.03 -2.24 16.24
N ILE A 155 -1.18 -1.98 16.70
CA ILE A 155 -2.39 -2.56 16.08
C ILE A 155 -2.57 -2.09 14.63
N GLU A 156 -2.13 -0.88 14.33
CA GLU A 156 -2.12 -0.32 12.96
C GLU A 156 -1.24 -1.16 12.03
N SER A 157 -0.08 -1.61 12.53
CA SER A 157 0.81 -2.50 11.77
C SER A 157 0.18 -3.88 11.56
N LEU A 158 -0.53 -4.41 12.56
CA LEU A 158 -1.24 -5.69 12.41
C LEU A 158 -2.35 -5.59 11.35
N VAL A 159 -3.12 -4.50 11.35
CA VAL A 159 -4.15 -4.25 10.33
C VAL A 159 -3.52 -4.14 8.93
N LEU A 160 -2.41 -3.42 8.81
CA LEU A 160 -1.68 -3.32 7.54
C LEU A 160 -1.19 -4.69 7.05
N ILE A 161 -0.47 -5.44 7.90
CA ILE A 161 0.10 -6.75 7.54
C ILE A 161 -1.01 -7.75 7.18
N TYR A 162 -2.09 -7.79 7.97
CA TYR A 162 -3.23 -8.65 7.70
C TYR A 162 -3.88 -8.33 6.35
N SER A 163 -4.03 -7.05 6.04
CA SER A 163 -4.59 -6.60 4.76
C SER A 163 -3.66 -6.90 3.58
N ASP A 164 -2.36 -6.67 3.73
CA ASP A 164 -1.35 -6.98 2.72
C ASP A 164 -1.28 -8.48 2.41
N PHE A 165 -1.38 -9.33 3.43
CA PHE A 165 -1.44 -10.78 3.23
C PHE A 165 -2.64 -11.23 2.39
N ARG A 166 -3.76 -10.52 2.45
CA ARG A 166 -5.01 -10.87 1.77
C ARG A 166 -5.17 -10.31 0.37
N VAL A 167 -4.34 -9.34 -0.01
CA VAL A 167 -4.42 -8.71 -1.34
C VAL A 167 -3.38 -9.33 -2.26
N LYS A 168 -3.83 -10.12 -3.21
CA LYS A 168 -2.97 -10.89 -4.15
C LYS A 168 -3.53 -10.87 -5.56
N ASN A 169 -2.67 -11.14 -6.54
CA ASN A 169 -3.10 -11.43 -7.90
C ASN A 169 -3.73 -12.81 -7.98
N ASP A 170 -4.88 -12.89 -8.64
CA ASP A 170 -5.48 -14.17 -9.05
C ASP A 170 -4.70 -14.83 -10.20
N ALA A 171 -5.15 -15.99 -10.63
CA ALA A 171 -4.53 -16.74 -11.73
C ALA A 171 -4.55 -15.98 -13.08
N LYS A 172 -5.40 -14.94 -13.21
CA LYS A 172 -5.50 -14.08 -14.39
C LYS A 172 -4.65 -12.80 -14.27
N GLY A 173 -3.89 -12.67 -13.18
CA GLY A 173 -3.10 -11.47 -12.89
C GLY A 173 -3.90 -10.28 -12.36
N LYS A 174 -5.19 -10.48 -12.03
CA LYS A 174 -6.03 -9.43 -11.49
C LYS A 174 -5.89 -9.39 -9.96
N MET A 175 -5.68 -8.18 -9.40
CA MET A 175 -5.63 -7.98 -7.96
C MET A 175 -7.00 -8.22 -7.33
N ASN A 176 -7.03 -9.01 -6.25
CA ASN A 176 -8.24 -9.35 -5.50
C ASN A 176 -7.93 -9.42 -4.00
N ILE A 177 -8.98 -9.25 -3.19
CA ILE A 177 -8.95 -9.51 -1.75
C ILE A 177 -9.42 -10.95 -1.56
N PHE A 178 -8.57 -11.77 -0.99
CA PHE A 178 -8.84 -13.17 -0.66
C PHE A 178 -9.13 -13.33 0.84
N SER A 179 -9.69 -14.46 1.25
CA SER A 179 -9.62 -14.88 2.65
C SER A 179 -8.16 -15.10 3.07
N LEU A 180 -7.89 -15.13 4.37
CA LEU A 180 -6.55 -15.43 4.86
C LEU A 180 -6.08 -16.82 4.42
N ASP A 181 -6.99 -17.80 4.44
CA ASP A 181 -6.71 -19.20 4.08
C ASP A 181 -6.31 -19.29 2.59
N GLU A 182 -7.13 -18.74 1.68
CA GLU A 182 -6.84 -18.70 0.25
C GLU A 182 -5.54 -17.94 -0.06
N SER A 183 -5.30 -16.84 0.66
CA SER A 183 -4.07 -16.05 0.48
C SER A 183 -2.83 -16.82 0.85
N PHE A 184 -2.90 -17.63 1.89
CA PHE A 184 -1.81 -18.48 2.33
C PHE A 184 -1.48 -19.55 1.30
N ASP A 185 -2.50 -20.21 0.73
CA ASP A 185 -2.34 -21.19 -0.34
C ASP A 185 -1.67 -20.56 -1.58
N VAL A 186 -2.14 -19.37 -2.01
CA VAL A 186 -1.53 -18.63 -3.14
C VAL A 186 -0.07 -18.27 -2.88
N ILE A 187 0.29 -17.93 -1.63
CA ILE A 187 1.69 -17.64 -1.28
C ILE A 187 2.53 -18.91 -1.40
N LEU A 188 2.08 -20.01 -0.86
CA LEU A 188 2.81 -21.28 -0.91
C LEU A 188 3.01 -21.78 -2.35
N GLU A 189 1.99 -21.66 -3.19
CA GLU A 189 2.09 -22.05 -4.61
C GLU A 189 3.08 -21.22 -5.42
N LYS A 190 3.26 -19.92 -5.07
CA LYS A 190 4.18 -19.02 -5.77
C LYS A 190 5.62 -19.09 -5.31
N LEU A 191 5.89 -19.78 -4.21
CA LEU A 191 7.24 -19.93 -3.69
C LEU A 191 7.97 -21.08 -4.38
N ASP A 192 8.64 -20.77 -5.48
CA ASP A 192 9.62 -21.66 -6.08
C ASP A 192 10.72 -21.96 -5.02
N ASN A 193 11.02 -23.24 -4.80
CA ASN A 193 12.02 -23.69 -3.84
C ASN A 193 11.73 -23.28 -2.37
N VAL A 194 10.53 -23.56 -1.90
CA VAL A 194 10.20 -23.43 -0.48
C VAL A 194 10.95 -24.50 0.29
N ASP A 195 12.00 -24.09 1.00
CA ASP A 195 12.65 -24.96 1.96
C ASP A 195 11.78 -25.15 3.22
N GLU A 196 12.12 -26.14 4.03
CA GLU A 196 11.39 -26.45 5.26
C GLU A 196 11.34 -25.26 6.22
N GLN A 197 12.42 -24.48 6.30
CA GLN A 197 12.51 -23.30 7.18
C GLN A 197 11.54 -22.21 6.73
N LYS A 198 11.44 -21.92 5.43
CA LYS A 198 10.45 -20.98 4.89
C LYS A 198 9.03 -21.46 5.19
N THR A 199 8.75 -22.73 4.96
CA THR A 199 7.44 -23.31 5.26
C THR A 199 7.05 -23.11 6.74
N ILE A 200 7.98 -23.36 7.67
CA ILE A 200 7.77 -23.15 9.11
C ILE A 200 7.47 -21.66 9.40
N ARG A 201 8.23 -20.75 8.82
CA ARG A 201 8.04 -19.30 9.01
C ARG A 201 6.67 -18.84 8.50
N TYR A 202 6.27 -19.26 7.30
CA TYR A 202 4.96 -18.91 6.73
C TYR A 202 3.81 -19.49 7.56
N LYS A 203 3.92 -20.74 8.01
CA LYS A 203 2.90 -21.36 8.90
C LYS A 203 2.79 -20.61 10.23
N ARG A 204 3.91 -20.15 10.79
CA ARG A 204 3.90 -19.33 12.02
C ARG A 204 3.23 -17.99 11.79
N ALA A 205 3.58 -17.28 10.71
CA ALA A 205 2.95 -16.02 10.34
C ALA A 205 1.44 -16.18 10.11
N TYR A 206 1.05 -17.22 9.37
CA TYR A 206 -0.35 -17.56 9.17
C TYR A 206 -1.09 -17.77 10.50
N GLY A 207 -0.51 -18.57 11.41
CA GLY A 207 -1.11 -18.82 12.74
C GLY A 207 -1.34 -17.53 13.51
N LYS A 208 -0.35 -16.64 13.56
CA LYS A 208 -0.45 -15.33 14.22
C LYS A 208 -1.49 -14.41 13.57
N LEU A 209 -1.54 -14.38 12.23
CA LEU A 209 -2.56 -13.61 11.51
C LEU A 209 -3.96 -14.20 11.72
N LYS A 210 -4.07 -15.53 11.87
CA LYS A 210 -5.33 -16.19 12.20
C LYS A 210 -5.80 -15.84 13.61
N ASP A 211 -4.88 -15.73 14.56
CA ASP A 211 -5.20 -15.27 15.91
C ASP A 211 -5.69 -13.80 15.88
N PHE A 212 -5.08 -12.96 15.06
CA PHE A 212 -5.56 -11.59 14.85
C PHE A 212 -6.93 -11.55 14.17
N GLU A 213 -7.17 -12.38 13.16
CA GLU A 213 -8.49 -12.55 12.53
C GLU A 213 -9.56 -12.97 13.54
N ASN A 214 -9.25 -13.96 14.40
CA ASN A 214 -10.14 -14.38 15.46
C ASN A 214 -10.43 -13.26 16.46
N TYR A 215 -9.45 -12.42 16.78
CA TYR A 215 -9.66 -11.24 17.59
C TYR A 215 -10.65 -10.25 16.92
N LEU A 216 -10.48 -9.94 15.62
CA LEU A 216 -11.40 -9.09 14.88
C LEU A 216 -12.83 -9.66 14.88
N LEU A 217 -12.97 -10.94 14.62
CA LEU A 217 -14.27 -11.64 14.64
C LEU A 217 -14.91 -11.64 16.04
N SER A 218 -14.13 -11.76 17.10
CA SER A 218 -14.63 -11.68 18.49
C SER A 218 -15.23 -10.31 18.83
N LEU A 219 -14.80 -9.27 18.15
CA LEU A 219 -15.34 -7.91 18.23
C LEU A 219 -16.54 -7.68 17.29
N ASN A 220 -16.98 -8.70 16.56
CA ASN A 220 -17.95 -8.60 15.47
C ASN A 220 -17.55 -7.56 14.41
N ILE A 221 -16.26 -7.57 14.03
CA ILE A 221 -15.74 -6.81 12.92
C ILE A 221 -15.90 -7.68 11.66
N ASP A 222 -16.51 -7.10 10.65
CA ASP A 222 -16.61 -7.74 9.35
C ASP A 222 -15.24 -7.70 8.65
N ILE A 223 -14.72 -8.87 8.33
CA ILE A 223 -13.46 -9.04 7.63
C ILE A 223 -13.64 -9.33 6.14
N LEU A 224 -14.88 -9.60 5.72
CA LEU A 224 -15.26 -9.83 4.34
C LEU A 224 -15.95 -8.57 3.83
N ASP A 225 -15.17 -7.67 3.26
CA ASP A 225 -15.79 -6.55 2.57
C ASP A 225 -16.39 -7.03 1.23
N GLU A 226 -17.67 -7.36 1.27
CA GLU A 226 -18.46 -7.60 0.07
C GLU A 226 -18.77 -6.30 -0.69
N SER A 227 -18.56 -5.15 -0.08
CA SER A 227 -18.63 -3.88 -0.77
C SER A 227 -17.40 -3.77 -1.67
N LYS A 228 -17.59 -4.12 -2.93
CA LYS A 228 -16.56 -3.83 -3.95
C LYS A 228 -16.18 -2.36 -3.84
N PRO A 229 -14.87 -2.05 -3.81
CA PRO A 229 -14.42 -0.67 -3.77
C PRO A 229 -15.24 0.15 -4.75
N LYS A 230 -15.93 1.19 -4.27
CA LYS A 230 -16.79 1.99 -5.13
C LYS A 230 -15.92 2.59 -6.22
N ILE A 231 -16.22 2.24 -7.45
CA ILE A 231 -15.61 2.87 -8.63
C ILE A 231 -15.89 4.35 -8.51
N SER A 232 -14.86 5.12 -8.41
CA SER A 232 -15.01 6.54 -8.28
C SER A 232 -14.61 7.29 -9.52
N ALA A 233 -14.99 8.54 -9.46
CA ALA A 233 -14.65 9.54 -10.44
C ALA A 233 -13.17 9.46 -10.83
N LYS A 234 -12.93 9.58 -12.12
CA LYS A 234 -11.62 9.61 -12.76
C LYS A 234 -10.65 10.46 -11.95
N PRO A 235 -9.39 10.02 -11.79
CA PRO A 235 -8.33 10.90 -11.33
C PRO A 235 -8.39 12.20 -12.12
N LYS A 236 -8.04 13.32 -11.47
CA LYS A 236 -8.00 14.62 -12.14
C LYS A 236 -7.25 14.46 -13.45
N PRO A 237 -7.81 14.97 -14.56
CA PRO A 237 -7.17 14.79 -15.86
C PRO A 237 -5.75 15.33 -15.82
N TYR A 238 -4.86 14.63 -16.45
CA TYR A 238 -3.41 14.86 -16.56
C TYR A 238 -2.99 16.20 -17.18
N ALA A 239 -3.91 17.12 -17.40
CA ALA A 239 -3.60 18.50 -17.78
C ALA A 239 -2.51 19.13 -16.88
N LEU A 240 -2.31 18.57 -15.69
CA LEU A 240 -1.26 18.99 -14.77
C LEU A 240 0.13 18.44 -15.11
N LEU A 241 0.26 17.39 -15.91
CA LEU A 241 1.56 16.81 -16.28
C LEU A 241 2.39 17.72 -17.20
N PHE A 242 1.79 18.79 -17.72
CA PHE A 242 2.48 19.80 -18.53
C PHE A 242 2.88 21.05 -17.73
N ASP A 243 2.55 21.10 -16.44
CA ASP A 243 3.05 22.15 -15.58
C ASP A 243 4.55 21.94 -15.32
N GLN A 244 5.34 23.02 -15.41
CA GLN A 244 6.79 22.95 -15.21
C GLN A 244 7.14 22.43 -13.81
N GLU A 245 6.37 22.81 -12.81
CA GLU A 245 6.57 22.37 -11.43
C GLU A 245 6.39 20.86 -11.30
N ILE A 246 5.39 20.30 -11.97
CA ILE A 246 5.17 18.84 -12.02
C ILE A 246 6.34 18.16 -12.72
N THR A 247 6.74 18.70 -13.85
CA THR A 247 7.85 18.15 -14.63
C THR A 247 9.15 18.17 -13.82
N ASP A 248 9.40 19.24 -13.08
CA ASP A 248 10.60 19.36 -12.24
C ASP A 248 10.52 18.45 -11.02
N ASN A 249 9.38 18.30 -10.40
CA ASN A 249 9.17 17.34 -9.31
C ASN A 249 9.29 15.89 -9.79
N LEU A 250 8.73 15.56 -10.95
CA LEU A 250 8.91 14.24 -11.57
C LEU A 250 10.36 13.98 -11.96
N LYS A 251 11.07 14.98 -12.47
CA LYS A 251 12.51 14.89 -12.75
C LYS A 251 13.30 14.66 -11.49
N PHE A 252 13.03 15.42 -10.43
CA PHE A 252 13.69 15.24 -9.14
C PHE A 252 13.43 13.84 -8.60
N TYR A 253 12.17 13.38 -8.63
CA TYR A 253 11.78 12.05 -8.20
C TYR A 253 12.42 10.98 -9.10
N SER A 254 12.45 11.19 -10.41
CA SER A 254 13.08 10.25 -11.37
C SER A 254 14.59 10.20 -11.21
N ILE A 255 15.25 11.31 -10.96
CA ILE A 255 16.70 11.36 -10.68
C ILE A 255 16.99 10.58 -9.40
N SER A 256 16.24 10.84 -8.33
CA SER A 256 16.40 10.14 -7.06
C SER A 256 16.09 8.64 -7.15
N LYS A 257 15.29 8.22 -8.12
CA LYS A 257 14.82 6.84 -8.33
C LYS A 257 15.32 6.19 -9.63
N ASN A 258 16.19 6.87 -10.36
CA ASN A 258 16.72 6.40 -11.65
C ASN A 258 15.61 6.05 -12.67
N ILE A 259 14.49 6.75 -12.62
CA ILE A 259 13.43 6.66 -13.62
C ILE A 259 13.78 7.64 -14.73
N THR A 260 13.99 7.16 -15.94
CA THR A 260 14.22 8.04 -17.09
C THR A 260 12.87 8.54 -17.59
N ILE A 261 12.60 9.82 -17.41
CA ILE A 261 11.47 10.49 -18.07
C ILE A 261 11.94 10.78 -19.49
N MET A 262 11.38 10.07 -20.46
CA MET A 262 11.60 10.44 -21.86
C MET A 262 10.74 11.67 -22.17
N HIS A 263 11.39 12.70 -22.71
CA HIS A 263 10.74 13.92 -23.21
C HIS A 263 10.07 13.66 -24.54
#